data_270c3d71cf9082a122246f59176e1e58
#
_entry.id   270c3d71cf9082a122246f59176e1e58
#
_cell.length_a   1.000
_cell.length_b   1.000
_cell.length_c   1.000
_cell.angle_alpha   90.00
_cell.angle_beta   90.00
_cell.angle_gamma   90.00
#
_symmetry.space_group_name_H-M   'P 1'
#
loop_
_entity.id
_entity.type
_entity.pdbx_description
1 polymer ?
#
loop_
_entity_poly.entity_id
_entity_poly.type
_entity_poly.pdbx_seq_one_letter_code
_entity_poly.pdbx_strand_id
1 'polypeptide(L)'
;KYSSPEDFEDHMSGIDALIDKGFIDENNLFITGGSAGGIATAYAIGLTDRFNAAVSAKPVINWLSKTLTADSMVSQIYHQFPGPPWENLQHYWERSPLSLVGNVSTPTLLITGEDDRRTPISETEQFYQALRLKGVESAMVRIPGASHGIANVPSRLITKVDHILAWFELYKK
;
A
#
# COMPACT_ATOMS: atom_id res chain seq x y z
N LYS A 1 5.44 13.03 0.03
CA LYS A 1 5.92 12.09 1.06
C LYS A 1 5.10 10.82 0.93
N TYR A 2 5.60 9.66 1.33
CA TYR A 2 5.02 8.30 1.26
C TYR A 2 4.89 7.69 -0.15
N SER A 3 5.05 8.45 -1.21
CA SER A 3 5.03 8.00 -2.59
C SER A 3 5.85 8.97 -3.43
N SER A 4 7.15 8.99 -3.17
CA SER A 4 8.15 9.72 -3.94
C SER A 4 9.38 8.84 -4.15
N PRO A 5 10.18 9.10 -5.19
CA PRO A 5 11.42 8.39 -5.42
C PRO A 5 12.39 8.47 -4.24
N GLU A 6 12.48 9.61 -3.58
CA GLU A 6 13.38 9.83 -2.45
C GLU A 6 12.99 8.99 -1.22
N ASP A 7 11.69 8.94 -0.87
CA ASP A 7 11.20 8.09 0.23
C ASP A 7 11.46 6.60 -0.09
N PHE A 8 11.32 6.19 -1.36
CA PHE A 8 11.60 4.83 -1.80
C PHE A 8 13.10 4.50 -1.68
N GLU A 9 13.99 5.37 -2.15
CA GLU A 9 15.44 5.17 -2.07
C GLU A 9 15.95 5.09 -0.63
N ASP A 10 15.40 5.91 0.27
CA ASP A 10 15.70 5.83 1.71
C ASP A 10 15.35 4.46 2.30
N HIS A 11 14.17 3.91 1.97
CA HIS A 11 13.79 2.58 2.41
C HIS A 11 14.70 1.49 1.83
N MET A 12 15.04 1.57 0.53
CA MET A 12 15.89 0.57 -0.13
C MET A 12 17.32 0.60 0.42
N SER A 13 17.89 1.78 0.64
CA SER A 13 19.22 1.92 1.23
C SER A 13 19.29 1.37 2.66
N GLY A 14 18.20 1.52 3.43
CA GLY A 14 18.08 0.92 4.76
C GLY A 14 18.07 -0.61 4.73
N ILE A 15 17.39 -1.22 3.76
CA ILE A 15 17.41 -2.67 3.56
C ILE A 15 18.80 -3.14 3.16
N ASP A 16 19.45 -2.47 2.21
CA ASP A 16 20.78 -2.81 1.73
C ASP A 16 21.83 -2.76 2.87
N ALA A 17 21.77 -1.72 3.70
CA ALA A 17 22.61 -1.60 4.88
C ALA A 17 22.41 -2.75 5.90
N LEU A 18 21.21 -3.33 5.98
CA LEU A 18 20.93 -4.49 6.84
C LEU A 18 21.42 -5.81 6.20
N ILE A 19 21.29 -5.95 4.89
CA ILE A 19 21.82 -7.10 4.14
C ILE A 19 23.35 -7.14 4.27
N ASP A 20 24.04 -6.01 4.11
CA ASP A 20 25.48 -5.89 4.23
C ASP A 20 26.01 -6.31 5.62
N LYS A 21 25.19 -6.22 6.66
CA LYS A 21 25.50 -6.74 8.00
C LYS A 21 25.45 -8.26 8.12
N GLY A 22 24.94 -8.96 7.10
CA GLY A 22 24.97 -10.41 6.98
C GLY A 22 23.97 -11.19 7.84
N PHE A 23 22.94 -10.55 8.40
CA PHE A 23 21.90 -11.24 9.19
C PHE A 23 20.52 -11.22 8.54
N ILE A 24 20.40 -10.66 7.35
CA ILE A 24 19.17 -10.64 6.55
C ILE A 24 19.31 -11.63 5.40
N ASP A 25 18.30 -12.48 5.23
CA ASP A 25 18.17 -13.33 4.05
C ASP A 25 17.55 -12.52 2.90
N GLU A 26 18.39 -12.11 1.95
CA GLU A 26 17.95 -11.33 0.78
C GLU A 26 17.01 -12.09 -0.18
N ASN A 27 16.96 -13.43 -0.06
CA ASN A 27 16.04 -14.24 -0.85
C ASN A 27 14.63 -14.30 -0.26
N ASN A 28 14.42 -13.83 0.97
CA ASN A 28 13.16 -13.84 1.69
C ASN A 28 12.79 -12.43 2.22
N LEU A 29 12.70 -11.48 1.30
CA LEU A 29 12.26 -10.13 1.63
C LEU A 29 10.76 -9.96 1.42
N PHE A 30 10.09 -9.43 2.42
CA PHE A 30 8.66 -9.13 2.40
C PHE A 30 8.41 -7.67 2.78
N ILE A 31 7.37 -7.07 2.21
CA ILE A 31 7.03 -5.68 2.52
C ILE A 31 5.60 -5.58 3.02
N THR A 32 5.38 -4.85 4.10
CA THR A 32 4.04 -4.57 4.61
C THR A 32 3.94 -3.20 5.26
N GLY A 33 2.77 -2.62 5.18
CA GLY A 33 2.47 -1.37 5.86
C GLY A 33 0.98 -1.07 5.88
N GLY A 34 0.59 -0.16 6.77
CA GLY A 34 -0.79 0.29 6.87
C GLY A 34 -0.92 1.80 6.70
N SER A 35 -1.98 2.28 6.05
CA SER A 35 -2.22 3.72 5.80
C SER A 35 -1.05 4.31 4.97
N ALA A 36 -0.28 5.24 5.51
CA ALA A 36 0.93 5.75 4.86
C ALA A 36 1.93 4.62 4.49
N GLY A 37 2.12 3.63 5.38
CA GLY A 37 2.93 2.45 5.09
C GLY A 37 2.31 1.56 3.99
N GLY A 38 0.98 1.53 3.88
CA GLY A 38 0.28 0.86 2.78
C GLY A 38 0.52 1.54 1.43
N ILE A 39 0.56 2.89 1.42
CA ILE A 39 0.93 3.67 0.24
C ILE A 39 2.37 3.34 -0.17
N ALA A 40 3.31 3.42 0.79
CA ALA A 40 4.71 3.12 0.54
C ALA A 40 4.92 1.69 0.01
N THR A 41 4.20 0.70 0.58
CA THR A 41 4.22 -0.69 0.09
C THR A 41 3.74 -0.78 -1.36
N ALA A 42 2.57 -0.23 -1.67
CA ALA A 42 2.00 -0.29 -3.01
C ALA A 42 2.83 0.49 -4.04
N TYR A 43 3.48 1.58 -3.62
CA TYR A 43 4.37 2.36 -4.46
C TYR A 43 5.68 1.60 -4.72
N ALA A 44 6.28 1.03 -3.67
CA ALA A 44 7.55 0.29 -3.76
C ALA A 44 7.47 -0.89 -4.72
N ILE A 45 6.42 -1.72 -4.66
CA ILE A 45 6.28 -2.88 -5.56
C ILE A 45 6.04 -2.50 -7.02
N GLY A 46 5.72 -1.24 -7.31
CA GLY A 46 5.69 -0.70 -8.68
C GLY A 46 7.05 -0.20 -9.18
N LEU A 47 8.05 -0.09 -8.29
CA LEU A 47 9.41 0.36 -8.60
C LEU A 47 10.46 -0.74 -8.52
N THR A 48 10.19 -1.84 -7.80
CA THR A 48 11.13 -2.96 -7.63
C THR A 48 10.40 -4.29 -7.51
N ASP A 49 11.05 -5.37 -7.93
CA ASP A 49 10.61 -6.76 -7.82
C ASP A 49 11.35 -7.55 -6.72
N ARG A 50 12.14 -6.86 -5.87
CA ARG A 50 12.98 -7.49 -4.84
C ARG A 50 12.22 -8.19 -3.70
N PHE A 51 10.90 -7.94 -3.56
CA PHE A 51 10.08 -8.54 -2.52
C PHE A 51 9.37 -9.80 -3.01
N ASN A 52 9.43 -10.86 -2.21
CA ASN A 52 8.76 -12.13 -2.49
C ASN A 52 7.23 -12.01 -2.43
N ALA A 53 6.73 -11.21 -1.49
CA ALA A 53 5.33 -10.84 -1.40
C ALA A 53 5.14 -9.51 -0.67
N ALA A 54 3.98 -8.90 -0.91
CA ALA A 54 3.59 -7.62 -0.31
C ALA A 54 2.23 -7.71 0.39
N VAL A 55 2.09 -6.96 1.49
CA VAL A 55 0.77 -6.74 2.12
C VAL A 55 0.54 -5.26 2.32
N SER A 56 -0.37 -4.69 1.57
CA SER A 56 -0.76 -3.28 1.69
C SER A 56 -2.10 -3.17 2.41
N ALA A 57 -2.08 -2.60 3.62
CA ALA A 57 -3.28 -2.47 4.44
C ALA A 57 -3.82 -1.03 4.40
N LYS A 58 -5.12 -0.90 4.08
CA LYS A 58 -5.83 0.40 4.05
C LYS A 58 -5.01 1.50 3.36
N PRO A 59 -4.54 1.29 2.12
CA PRO A 59 -3.70 2.24 1.40
C PRO A 59 -4.51 3.40 0.81
N VAL A 60 -3.80 4.45 0.39
CA VAL A 60 -4.24 5.30 -0.71
C VAL A 60 -3.57 4.80 -1.98
N ILE A 61 -4.36 4.56 -3.00
CA ILE A 61 -3.87 4.04 -4.30
C ILE A 61 -4.01 5.08 -5.39
N ASN A 62 -5.05 5.89 -5.31
CA ASN A 62 -5.33 6.92 -6.28
C ASN A 62 -5.63 8.24 -5.55
N TRP A 63 -4.69 9.15 -5.58
CA TRP A 63 -4.85 10.43 -4.89
C TRP A 63 -5.98 11.30 -5.45
N LEU A 64 -6.40 11.08 -6.71
CA LEU A 64 -7.55 11.78 -7.29
C LEU A 64 -8.85 11.36 -6.60
N SER A 65 -9.12 10.05 -6.55
CA SER A 65 -10.35 9.54 -5.92
C SER A 65 -10.35 9.77 -4.41
N LYS A 66 -9.22 9.49 -3.75
CA LYS A 66 -9.08 9.66 -2.29
C LYS A 66 -9.36 11.09 -1.85
N THR A 67 -8.83 12.08 -2.57
CA THR A 67 -9.01 13.50 -2.24
C THR A 67 -10.48 13.92 -2.25
N LEU A 68 -11.29 13.31 -3.11
CA LEU A 68 -12.70 13.68 -3.31
C LEU A 68 -13.69 12.79 -2.55
N THR A 69 -13.21 11.73 -1.86
CA THR A 69 -14.09 10.76 -1.17
C THR A 69 -13.79 10.58 0.31
N ALA A 70 -12.58 10.93 0.77
CA ALA A 70 -12.18 10.72 2.16
C ALA A 70 -12.72 11.78 3.12
N ASP A 71 -12.84 11.40 4.39
CA ASP A 71 -13.37 12.24 5.48
C ASP A 71 -12.43 13.37 5.94
N SER A 72 -11.18 13.45 5.47
CA SER A 72 -10.15 14.33 6.03
C SER A 72 -9.25 15.02 5.00
N MET A 73 -9.76 15.37 3.83
CA MET A 73 -8.88 15.81 2.75
C MET A 73 -8.61 17.30 2.63
N VAL A 74 -9.51 18.16 3.07
CA VAL A 74 -9.41 19.61 2.81
C VAL A 74 -8.09 20.21 3.33
N SER A 75 -7.63 19.78 4.50
CA SER A 75 -6.35 20.24 5.04
C SER A 75 -5.13 19.62 4.35
N GLN A 76 -5.24 18.41 3.86
CA GLN A 76 -4.13 17.70 3.21
C GLN A 76 -3.80 18.26 1.83
N ILE A 77 -4.80 18.74 1.08
CA ILE A 77 -4.61 19.33 -0.25
C ILE A 77 -3.57 20.45 -0.19
N TYR A 78 -3.71 21.37 0.75
CA TYR A 78 -2.83 22.54 0.83
C TYR A 78 -1.45 22.28 1.47
N HIS A 79 -1.26 21.13 2.12
CA HIS A 79 0.02 20.76 2.74
C HIS A 79 0.82 19.73 1.96
N GLN A 80 0.15 18.90 1.15
CA GLN A 80 0.77 17.79 0.45
C GLN A 80 0.77 17.93 -1.07
N PHE A 81 -0.10 18.79 -1.61
CA PHE A 81 -0.27 19.01 -3.04
C PHE A 81 -0.21 20.50 -3.36
N PRO A 82 0.14 20.88 -4.59
CA PRO A 82 0.24 22.29 -4.99
C PRO A 82 -1.12 22.99 -5.12
N GLY A 83 -2.22 22.25 -5.04
CA GLY A 83 -3.58 22.76 -5.14
C GLY A 83 -4.58 21.65 -5.46
N PRO A 84 -5.82 21.98 -5.86
CA PRO A 84 -6.86 21.01 -6.09
C PRO A 84 -6.55 20.07 -7.27
N PRO A 85 -7.11 18.82 -7.28
CA PRO A 85 -6.76 17.81 -8.27
C PRO A 85 -7.08 18.20 -9.72
N TRP A 86 -8.17 18.91 -9.96
CA TRP A 86 -8.56 19.32 -11.33
C TRP A 86 -7.61 20.34 -11.98
N GLU A 87 -6.76 21.02 -11.19
CA GLU A 87 -5.71 21.94 -11.66
C GLU A 87 -4.34 21.27 -11.70
N ASN A 88 -4.17 20.11 -11.05
CA ASN A 88 -2.87 19.47 -10.82
C ASN A 88 -2.90 17.96 -11.10
N LEU A 89 -3.66 17.51 -12.09
CA LEU A 89 -3.91 16.09 -12.38
C LEU A 89 -2.63 15.26 -12.45
N GLN A 90 -1.62 15.76 -13.17
CA GLN A 90 -0.36 15.04 -13.36
C GLN A 90 0.35 14.80 -12.03
N HIS A 91 0.42 15.81 -11.17
CA HIS A 91 1.06 15.70 -9.86
C HIS A 91 0.37 14.65 -8.96
N TYR A 92 -0.99 14.62 -8.97
CA TYR A 92 -1.77 13.61 -8.23
C TYR A 92 -1.55 12.21 -8.78
N TRP A 93 -1.52 12.07 -10.11
CA TRP A 93 -1.34 10.78 -10.78
C TRP A 93 0.05 10.20 -10.52
N GLU A 94 1.11 10.98 -10.69
CA GLU A 94 2.50 10.54 -10.46
C GLU A 94 2.75 10.06 -9.02
N ARG A 95 2.02 10.62 -8.06
CA ARG A 95 2.09 10.22 -6.65
C ARG A 95 1.14 9.08 -6.29
N SER A 96 0.32 8.64 -7.20
CA SER A 96 -0.62 7.54 -6.99
C SER A 96 0.06 6.20 -7.29
N PRO A 97 0.10 5.25 -6.34
CA PRO A 97 0.61 3.89 -6.62
C PRO A 97 -0.05 3.25 -7.84
N LEU A 98 -1.29 3.60 -8.15
CA LEU A 98 -2.02 3.11 -9.31
C LEU A 98 -1.30 3.45 -10.63
N SER A 99 -0.56 4.56 -10.70
CA SER A 99 0.21 4.94 -11.90
C SER A 99 1.32 3.94 -12.24
N LEU A 100 1.79 3.20 -11.23
CA LEU A 100 2.88 2.24 -11.33
C LEU A 100 2.40 0.78 -11.44
N VAL A 101 1.09 0.52 -11.35
CA VAL A 101 0.55 -0.85 -11.30
C VAL A 101 0.95 -1.69 -12.50
N GLY A 102 1.19 -1.06 -13.66
CA GLY A 102 1.68 -1.71 -14.86
C GLY A 102 3.02 -2.43 -14.68
N ASN A 103 3.84 -2.05 -13.71
CA ASN A 103 5.13 -2.65 -13.43
C ASN A 103 5.09 -3.74 -12.34
N VAL A 104 3.99 -3.83 -11.56
CA VAL A 104 3.90 -4.75 -10.43
C VAL A 104 3.92 -6.19 -10.89
N SER A 105 4.82 -7.00 -10.33
CA SER A 105 4.88 -8.46 -10.48
C SER A 105 4.77 -9.18 -9.11
N THR A 106 4.97 -8.46 -8.02
CA THR A 106 4.98 -9.00 -6.65
C THR A 106 3.60 -9.47 -6.22
N PRO A 107 3.44 -10.73 -5.77
CA PRO A 107 2.20 -11.23 -5.17
C PRO A 107 1.73 -10.33 -4.03
N THR A 108 0.47 -9.85 -4.10
CA THR A 108 0.02 -8.77 -3.22
C THR A 108 -1.29 -9.08 -2.51
N LEU A 109 -1.26 -9.08 -1.18
CA LEU A 109 -2.44 -9.08 -0.34
C LEU A 109 -2.85 -7.66 0.02
N LEU A 110 -4.13 -7.38 -0.09
CA LEU A 110 -4.74 -6.12 0.32
C LEU A 110 -5.63 -6.35 1.53
N ILE A 111 -5.56 -5.49 2.55
CA ILE A 111 -6.41 -5.58 3.75
C ILE A 111 -7.06 -4.23 4.01
N THR A 112 -8.38 -4.20 4.19
CA THR A 112 -9.11 -2.96 4.50
C THR A 112 -10.31 -3.19 5.40
N GLY A 113 -10.70 -2.15 6.12
CA GLY A 113 -11.98 -2.11 6.83
C GLY A 113 -13.09 -1.63 5.90
N GLU A 114 -14.28 -2.23 6.00
CA GLU A 114 -15.41 -1.83 5.14
C GLU A 114 -15.95 -0.43 5.46
N ASP A 115 -15.80 0.02 6.72
CA ASP A 115 -16.23 1.35 7.17
C ASP A 115 -15.08 2.35 7.23
N ASP A 116 -13.98 2.09 6.50
CA ASP A 116 -12.87 3.02 6.42
C ASP A 116 -13.23 4.23 5.56
N ARG A 117 -13.35 5.39 6.20
CA ARG A 117 -13.62 6.67 5.54
C ARG A 117 -12.37 7.53 5.37
N ARG A 118 -11.25 7.15 5.99
CA ARG A 118 -9.97 7.86 5.87
C ARG A 118 -9.23 7.49 4.59
N THR A 119 -9.21 6.19 4.30
CA THR A 119 -8.79 5.60 3.03
C THR A 119 -9.93 4.69 2.58
N PRO A 120 -10.92 5.24 1.87
CA PRO A 120 -12.13 4.51 1.53
C PRO A 120 -11.83 3.17 0.87
N ILE A 121 -12.66 2.16 1.14
CA ILE A 121 -12.48 0.80 0.62
C ILE A 121 -12.27 0.77 -0.90
N SER A 122 -12.86 1.71 -1.62
CA SER A 122 -12.69 1.87 -3.07
C SER A 122 -11.23 2.07 -3.50
N GLU A 123 -10.36 2.63 -2.64
CA GLU A 123 -8.93 2.72 -2.91
C GLU A 123 -8.31 1.31 -3.00
N THR A 124 -8.62 0.46 -2.03
CA THR A 124 -8.16 -0.93 -2.02
C THR A 124 -8.74 -1.73 -3.19
N GLU A 125 -10.03 -1.55 -3.50
CA GLU A 125 -10.71 -2.21 -4.61
C GLU A 125 -10.11 -1.82 -5.98
N GLN A 126 -9.77 -0.55 -6.20
CA GLN A 126 -9.10 -0.10 -7.43
C GLN A 126 -7.78 -0.88 -7.65
N PHE A 127 -6.95 -0.99 -6.62
CA PHE A 127 -5.67 -1.67 -6.77
C PHE A 127 -5.84 -3.18 -6.96
N TYR A 128 -6.74 -3.80 -6.21
CA TYR A 128 -7.07 -5.21 -6.39
C TYR A 128 -7.51 -5.52 -7.81
N GLN A 129 -8.43 -4.74 -8.36
CA GLN A 129 -8.90 -4.92 -9.73
C GLN A 129 -7.77 -4.72 -10.76
N ALA A 130 -6.94 -3.69 -10.56
CA ALA A 130 -5.81 -3.42 -11.44
C ALA A 130 -4.78 -4.57 -11.44
N LEU A 131 -4.43 -5.10 -10.26
CA LEU A 131 -3.55 -6.27 -10.13
C LEU A 131 -4.14 -7.50 -10.83
N ARG A 132 -5.45 -7.75 -10.63
CA ARG A 132 -6.16 -8.86 -11.30
C ARG A 132 -6.18 -8.73 -12.82
N LEU A 133 -6.44 -7.54 -13.33
CA LEU A 133 -6.39 -7.26 -14.78
C LEU A 133 -5.00 -7.49 -15.36
N LYS A 134 -3.96 -7.17 -14.59
CA LYS A 134 -2.58 -7.41 -14.99
C LYS A 134 -2.16 -8.89 -14.88
N GLY A 135 -2.95 -9.73 -14.21
CA GLY A 135 -2.62 -11.14 -13.95
C GLY A 135 -1.66 -11.35 -12.78
N VAL A 136 -1.49 -10.35 -11.91
CA VAL A 136 -0.69 -10.48 -10.68
C VAL A 136 -1.47 -11.29 -9.66
N GLU A 137 -0.82 -12.25 -9.03
CA GLU A 137 -1.41 -13.02 -7.94
C GLU A 137 -1.76 -12.11 -6.77
N SER A 138 -3.05 -12.05 -6.43
CA SER A 138 -3.55 -11.09 -5.45
C SER A 138 -4.78 -11.58 -4.73
N ALA A 139 -4.89 -11.19 -3.47
CA ALA A 139 -6.07 -11.42 -2.64
C ALA A 139 -6.47 -10.11 -1.92
N MET A 140 -7.73 -10.05 -1.50
CA MET A 140 -8.26 -8.92 -0.75
C MET A 140 -9.03 -9.41 0.47
N VAL A 141 -8.63 -8.95 1.65
CA VAL A 141 -9.32 -9.19 2.92
C VAL A 141 -10.12 -7.94 3.30
N ARG A 142 -11.44 -8.11 3.40
CA ARG A 142 -12.37 -7.08 3.85
C ARG A 142 -12.78 -7.40 5.29
N ILE A 143 -12.59 -6.45 6.19
CA ILE A 143 -12.92 -6.63 7.61
C ILE A 143 -14.24 -5.90 7.90
N PRO A 144 -15.35 -6.64 8.11
CA PRO A 144 -16.68 -6.05 8.30
C PRO A 144 -16.73 -5.10 9.50
N GLY A 145 -17.36 -3.95 9.30
CA GLY A 145 -17.56 -2.92 10.32
C GLY A 145 -16.29 -2.30 10.87
N ALA A 146 -15.13 -2.55 10.26
CA ALA A 146 -13.87 -1.95 10.68
C ALA A 146 -13.68 -0.59 10.02
N SER A 147 -13.39 0.42 10.85
CA SER A 147 -12.93 1.73 10.41
C SER A 147 -11.43 1.69 10.09
N HIS A 148 -10.84 2.86 9.80
CA HIS A 148 -9.39 3.01 9.60
C HIS A 148 -8.54 2.42 10.75
N GLY A 149 -9.07 2.42 11.97
CA GLY A 149 -8.45 1.84 13.16
C GLY A 149 -8.71 0.33 13.31
N ILE A 150 -8.47 -0.49 12.30
CA ILE A 150 -8.69 -1.96 12.32
C ILE A 150 -8.20 -2.59 13.63
N ALA A 151 -7.01 -2.21 14.11
CA ALA A 151 -6.38 -2.76 15.30
C ALA A 151 -7.02 -2.32 16.63
N ASN A 152 -8.00 -1.43 16.61
CA ASN A 152 -8.69 -0.97 17.82
C ASN A 152 -9.58 -2.08 18.46
N VAL A 153 -9.90 -3.13 17.69
CA VAL A 153 -10.61 -4.30 18.16
C VAL A 153 -9.66 -5.50 18.12
N PRO A 154 -9.38 -6.15 19.28
CA PRO A 154 -8.38 -7.23 19.37
C PRO A 154 -8.57 -8.36 18.36
N SER A 155 -9.79 -8.84 18.15
CA SER A 155 -10.05 -9.89 17.15
C SER A 155 -9.71 -9.45 15.72
N ARG A 156 -9.96 -8.20 15.36
CA ARG A 156 -9.61 -7.65 14.04
C ARG A 156 -8.09 -7.50 13.86
N LEU A 157 -7.37 -7.15 14.95
CA LEU A 157 -5.92 -7.14 14.94
C LEU A 157 -5.36 -8.54 14.69
N ILE A 158 -5.86 -9.56 15.40
CA ILE A 158 -5.47 -10.95 15.21
C ILE A 158 -5.74 -11.37 13.77
N THR A 159 -6.94 -11.17 13.25
CA THR A 159 -7.29 -11.49 11.87
C THR A 159 -6.31 -10.82 10.87
N LYS A 160 -6.01 -9.54 11.06
CA LYS A 160 -5.06 -8.82 10.21
C LYS A 160 -3.67 -9.46 10.23
N VAL A 161 -3.15 -9.77 11.42
CA VAL A 161 -1.80 -10.35 11.59
C VAL A 161 -1.74 -11.75 11.01
N ASP A 162 -2.74 -12.59 11.26
CA ASP A 162 -2.81 -13.96 10.75
C ASP A 162 -2.79 -13.99 9.21
N HIS A 163 -3.53 -13.09 8.55
CA HIS A 163 -3.52 -13.00 7.09
C HIS A 163 -2.17 -12.52 6.55
N ILE A 164 -1.49 -11.59 7.24
CA ILE A 164 -0.15 -11.13 6.84
C ILE A 164 0.84 -12.29 6.92
N LEU A 165 0.86 -13.00 8.04
CA LEU A 165 1.80 -14.11 8.25
C LEU A 165 1.52 -15.26 7.28
N ALA A 166 0.26 -15.64 7.09
CA ALA A 166 -0.12 -16.68 6.14
C ALA A 166 0.26 -16.32 4.70
N TRP A 167 0.09 -15.06 4.31
CA TRP A 167 0.49 -14.59 2.97
C TRP A 167 2.00 -14.68 2.78
N PHE A 168 2.79 -14.24 3.75
CA PHE A 168 4.25 -14.30 3.67
C PHE A 168 4.77 -15.73 3.67
N GLU A 169 4.19 -16.62 4.47
CA GLU A 169 4.59 -18.03 4.50
C GLU A 169 4.33 -18.73 3.17
N LEU A 170 3.28 -18.34 2.43
CA LEU A 170 2.96 -18.90 1.11
C LEU A 170 4.06 -18.61 0.06
N TYR A 171 4.79 -17.48 0.21
CA TYR A 171 5.81 -17.03 -0.75
C TYR A 171 7.24 -17.08 -0.21
N LYS A 172 7.43 -17.65 0.95
CA LYS A 172 8.75 -17.92 1.51
C LYS A 172 9.47 -19.00 0.69
N LYS A 173 10.74 -18.75 0.40
CA LYS A 173 11.63 -19.68 -0.32
C LYS A 173 12.45 -20.53 0.64
#